data_04866af4d4598610c0bbbf0ecffc8aba
#
_entry.id   04866af4d4598610c0bbbf0ecffc8aba
#
_cell.length_a   1.000
_cell.length_b   1.000
_cell.length_c   1.000
_cell.angle_alpha   90.00
_cell.angle_beta   90.00
_cell.angle_gamma   90.00
#
_symmetry.space_group_name_H-M   'P 1'
#
loop_
_entity.id
_entity.type
_entity.pdbx_description
1 polymer ?
#
loop_
_entity_poly.entity_id
_entity_poly.type
_entity_poly.pdbx_seq_one_letter_code
_entity_poly.pdbx_strand_id
1 'polypeptide(L)'
;MGLRTTADGGLSARVLALSARAEEVLNAHPRTRDLTASLPHTDTSPLRIALLGPYSAGKSTLIAALLRLPAAEVEKLVDAAPKTLEETPYPWNGVTLVDLPGTLSGDDSHLASAERGVRGADALMIVTTSELPGEAETEAIVRALDADGFADRSVVVVNKMNAENSDREVILGEIRKRLGPFADRVPIVPTDARDFLDAANDLELTDTEREFLASRSGIDALTTELRRLVAPGVNGLRPRAQAYEILRVLADAEEMWHLRGEDLDAVRTAEKVEASLSRAREDVLKALERESEVVAARIRTEGGRIADSVSEKKGTVPTGIATDVAGKLVDSHTDFDISFSSATRAAYDALTAEYGEVVPEPEEWVNDVNPPEANPATPAKSPLEEAVKKAAEQAAKQGAGKLSEWLRKIASDKEQAAAVVDWLNKNKVGQKLLDSGGKVTNGAKKFKPWGKVNATNKVSNWAGKAQWAPVVMGPALDAVSIIKDQSNRMAVDKHRKDIRDHFANVALQQRDGLVDAGEEHLRGWIADVEHALGDLTRPGGQIGATREAALNEIRSLRDAANRLIEQAAG
;
A
#
# COMPACT_ATOMS: atom_id res chain seq x y z
N MET A 1 32.99 -42.70 15.08
CA MET A 1 33.40 -42.04 13.82
C MET A 1 32.29 -42.31 12.82
N GLY A 2 31.41 -41.39 12.60
CA GLY A 2 30.27 -41.56 11.69
C GLY A 2 29.13 -40.63 12.08
N LEU A 3 28.61 -39.86 11.12
CA LEU A 3 27.37 -39.06 11.18
C LEU A 3 27.48 -37.61 11.70
N ARG A 4 28.41 -36.81 11.20
CA ARG A 4 28.30 -35.35 11.22
C ARG A 4 28.43 -34.68 9.83
N THR A 5 28.48 -35.44 8.75
CA THR A 5 28.78 -34.94 7.39
C THR A 5 27.57 -34.57 6.54
N THR A 6 26.32 -34.72 7.02
CA THR A 6 25.10 -34.50 6.20
C THR A 6 24.37 -33.19 6.49
N ALA A 7 24.62 -32.54 7.62
CA ALA A 7 23.95 -31.26 7.95
C ALA A 7 24.69 -30.06 7.32
N ASP A 8 26.00 -30.07 7.24
CA ASP A 8 26.81 -28.92 6.79
C ASP A 8 26.77 -28.72 5.26
N GLY A 9 26.75 -29.81 4.48
CA GLY A 9 26.56 -29.74 3.02
C GLY A 9 25.19 -29.14 2.62
N GLY A 10 24.18 -29.29 3.47
CA GLY A 10 22.87 -28.74 3.28
C GLY A 10 22.81 -27.20 3.40
N LEU A 11 23.56 -26.59 4.31
CA LEU A 11 23.57 -25.15 4.53
C LEU A 11 24.23 -24.40 3.36
N SER A 12 25.42 -24.83 2.94
CA SER A 12 26.12 -24.26 1.78
C SER A 12 25.27 -24.30 0.51
N ALA A 13 24.65 -25.45 0.22
CA ALA A 13 23.79 -25.59 -0.94
C ALA A 13 22.56 -24.63 -0.86
N ARG A 14 22.00 -24.44 0.32
CA ARG A 14 20.86 -23.53 0.54
C ARG A 14 21.23 -22.06 0.40
N VAL A 15 22.40 -21.67 0.88
CA VAL A 15 22.92 -20.30 0.73
C VAL A 15 23.21 -20.00 -0.74
N LEU A 16 23.84 -20.92 -1.47
CA LEU A 16 24.10 -20.77 -2.89
C LEU A 16 22.80 -20.74 -3.72
N ALA A 17 21.80 -21.54 -3.35
CA ALA A 17 20.49 -21.47 -3.99
C ALA A 17 19.80 -20.13 -3.72
N LEU A 18 19.95 -19.57 -2.51
CA LEU A 18 19.45 -18.23 -2.19
C LEU A 18 20.19 -17.15 -2.97
N SER A 19 21.51 -17.26 -3.12
CA SER A 19 22.32 -16.35 -3.93
C SER A 19 21.87 -16.35 -5.39
N ALA A 20 21.68 -17.54 -5.98
CA ALA A 20 21.20 -17.68 -7.35
C ALA A 20 19.79 -17.05 -7.54
N ARG A 21 18.91 -17.22 -6.56
CA ARG A 21 17.58 -16.59 -6.61
C ARG A 21 17.67 -15.07 -6.44
N ALA A 22 18.55 -14.57 -5.58
CA ALA A 22 18.82 -13.13 -5.45
C ALA A 22 19.36 -12.56 -6.76
N GLU A 23 20.27 -13.27 -7.43
CA GLU A 23 20.79 -12.91 -8.74
C GLU A 23 19.68 -12.79 -9.79
N GLU A 24 18.76 -13.75 -9.83
CA GLU A 24 17.59 -13.71 -10.73
C GLU A 24 16.74 -12.46 -10.50
N VAL A 25 16.38 -12.20 -9.24
CA VAL A 25 15.55 -11.03 -8.86
C VAL A 25 16.26 -9.71 -9.17
N LEU A 26 17.54 -9.59 -8.84
CA LEU A 26 18.30 -8.36 -9.08
C LEU A 26 18.54 -8.12 -10.58
N ASN A 27 18.73 -9.17 -11.38
CA ASN A 27 18.88 -9.07 -12.84
C ASN A 27 17.58 -8.70 -13.55
N ALA A 28 16.42 -9.01 -12.97
CA ALA A 28 15.13 -8.65 -13.53
C ALA A 28 14.93 -7.13 -13.64
N HIS A 29 15.66 -6.35 -12.84
CA HIS A 29 15.50 -4.90 -12.76
C HIS A 29 16.80 -4.16 -13.11
N PRO A 30 16.80 -3.27 -14.12
CA PRO A 30 18.00 -2.53 -14.53
C PRO A 30 18.70 -1.77 -13.39
N ARG A 31 17.95 -1.29 -12.40
CA ARG A 31 18.46 -0.50 -11.26
C ARG A 31 19.36 -1.31 -10.33
N THR A 32 19.13 -2.61 -10.19
CA THR A 32 19.79 -3.48 -9.21
C THR A 32 20.74 -4.46 -9.85
N ARG A 33 20.80 -4.51 -11.18
CA ARG A 33 21.60 -5.49 -11.94
C ARG A 33 23.08 -5.47 -11.56
N ASP A 34 23.67 -4.30 -11.39
CA ASP A 34 25.10 -4.16 -11.09
C ASP A 34 25.46 -4.76 -9.72
N LEU A 35 24.49 -4.90 -8.81
CA LEU A 35 24.72 -5.51 -7.50
C LEU A 35 24.95 -7.02 -7.56
N THR A 36 24.55 -7.68 -8.64
CA THR A 36 24.73 -9.14 -8.79
C THR A 36 26.20 -9.57 -8.76
N ALA A 37 27.10 -8.70 -9.19
CA ALA A 37 28.54 -8.95 -9.11
C ALA A 37 29.06 -9.10 -7.67
N SER A 38 28.33 -8.60 -6.69
CA SER A 38 28.66 -8.68 -5.27
C SER A 38 28.02 -9.88 -4.56
N LEU A 39 27.21 -10.68 -5.25
CA LEU A 39 26.60 -11.86 -4.66
C LEU A 39 27.65 -12.99 -4.51
N PRO A 40 27.61 -13.76 -3.41
CA PRO A 40 28.55 -14.85 -3.20
C PRO A 40 28.31 -15.99 -4.19
N HIS A 41 29.41 -16.55 -4.65
CA HIS A 41 29.46 -17.72 -5.51
C HIS A 41 30.14 -18.91 -4.81
N THR A 42 30.20 -20.06 -5.48
CA THR A 42 30.93 -21.20 -4.98
C THR A 42 32.40 -20.85 -4.84
N ASP A 43 32.93 -20.93 -3.63
CA ASP A 43 34.34 -20.71 -3.32
C ASP A 43 34.90 -21.91 -2.53
N THR A 44 35.92 -22.52 -3.06
CA THR A 44 36.63 -23.68 -2.47
C THR A 44 38.00 -23.31 -1.89
N SER A 45 38.35 -22.03 -1.89
CA SER A 45 39.61 -21.54 -1.31
C SER A 45 39.69 -21.79 0.21
N PRO A 46 40.85 -21.77 0.83
CA PRO A 46 40.96 -21.77 2.29
C PRO A 46 40.18 -20.63 2.93
N LEU A 47 39.68 -20.84 4.17
CA LEU A 47 39.01 -19.79 4.93
C LEU A 47 39.95 -18.58 5.10
N ARG A 48 39.38 -17.39 4.99
CA ARG A 48 40.09 -16.11 5.11
C ARG A 48 39.79 -15.45 6.44
N ILE A 49 40.81 -15.15 7.24
CA ILE A 49 40.73 -14.35 8.46
C ILE A 49 41.38 -13.00 8.17
N ALA A 50 40.60 -11.95 8.05
CA ALA A 50 41.15 -10.62 7.80
C ALA A 50 41.50 -9.91 9.13
N LEU A 51 42.63 -9.19 9.14
CA LEU A 51 43.09 -8.39 10.27
C LEU A 51 42.63 -6.94 10.07
N LEU A 52 41.71 -6.49 10.92
CA LEU A 52 41.14 -5.13 10.94
C LEU A 52 41.74 -4.37 12.14
N GLY A 53 42.16 -3.14 11.94
CA GLY A 53 42.64 -2.28 13.04
C GLY A 53 43.57 -1.16 12.56
N PRO A 54 43.91 -0.20 13.46
CA PRO A 54 44.72 0.95 13.12
C PRO A 54 46.13 0.57 12.62
N TYR A 55 46.75 1.51 11.92
CA TYR A 55 48.06 1.30 11.32
C TYR A 55 49.13 0.79 12.32
N SER A 56 49.20 1.38 13.51
CA SER A 56 50.19 1.04 14.52
C SER A 56 49.78 -0.08 15.48
N ALA A 57 48.64 -0.77 15.26
CA ALA A 57 48.19 -1.83 16.18
C ALA A 57 49.05 -3.08 16.21
N GLY A 58 50.00 -3.24 15.27
CA GLY A 58 50.91 -4.37 15.21
C GLY A 58 50.32 -5.59 14.51
N LYS A 59 49.43 -5.40 13.51
CA LYS A 59 48.85 -6.48 12.70
C LYS A 59 49.90 -7.37 12.08
N SER A 60 50.86 -6.79 11.36
CA SER A 60 51.96 -7.55 10.71
C SER A 60 52.85 -8.23 11.75
N THR A 61 53.08 -7.62 12.93
CA THR A 61 53.83 -8.26 14.02
C THR A 61 53.05 -9.45 14.60
N LEU A 62 51.74 -9.38 14.73
CA LEU A 62 50.87 -10.50 15.13
C LEU A 62 50.92 -11.65 14.11
N ILE A 63 50.88 -11.33 12.81
CA ILE A 63 51.05 -12.33 11.75
C ILE A 63 52.38 -13.03 11.89
N ALA A 64 53.48 -12.27 12.07
CA ALA A 64 54.81 -12.83 12.28
C ALA A 64 54.86 -13.75 13.51
N ALA A 65 54.24 -13.37 14.61
CA ALA A 65 54.17 -14.19 15.83
C ALA A 65 53.37 -15.48 15.61
N LEU A 66 52.19 -15.40 14.96
CA LEU A 66 51.34 -16.56 14.64
C LEU A 66 52.03 -17.54 13.68
N LEU A 67 52.80 -17.01 12.72
CA LEU A 67 53.60 -17.80 11.78
C LEU A 67 54.93 -18.30 12.40
N ARG A 68 55.30 -17.81 13.58
CA ARG A 68 56.59 -18.12 14.25
C ARG A 68 57.80 -17.82 13.37
N LEU A 69 57.77 -16.63 12.73
CA LEU A 69 58.82 -16.27 11.76
C LEU A 69 60.17 -16.00 12.45
N PRO A 70 61.29 -16.37 11.82
CA PRO A 70 62.60 -16.01 12.28
C PRO A 70 62.86 -14.49 12.14
N ALA A 71 63.77 -13.92 12.95
CA ALA A 71 64.05 -12.50 13.05
C ALA A 71 64.23 -11.78 11.67
N ALA A 72 64.99 -12.38 10.78
CA ALA A 72 65.24 -11.82 9.44
C ALA A 72 64.01 -11.72 8.55
N GLU A 73 62.99 -12.56 8.77
CA GLU A 73 61.71 -12.51 8.05
C GLU A 73 60.75 -11.56 8.74
N VAL A 74 60.79 -11.42 10.06
CA VAL A 74 60.01 -10.43 10.84
C VAL A 74 60.34 -9.01 10.38
N GLU A 75 61.66 -8.67 10.28
CA GLU A 75 62.08 -7.36 9.80
C GLU A 75 61.53 -7.05 8.41
N LYS A 76 61.65 -7.99 7.49
CA LYS A 76 61.13 -7.82 6.11
C LYS A 76 59.60 -7.58 6.10
N LEU A 77 58.86 -8.29 6.93
CA LEU A 77 57.41 -8.20 6.99
C LEU A 77 56.98 -6.85 7.62
N VAL A 78 57.60 -6.43 8.70
CA VAL A 78 57.27 -5.18 9.42
C VAL A 78 57.74 -3.96 8.62
N ASP A 79 58.89 -3.98 7.97
CA ASP A 79 59.38 -2.87 7.13
C ASP A 79 58.59 -2.72 5.81
N ALA A 80 57.98 -3.80 5.32
CA ALA A 80 57.08 -3.75 4.15
C ALA A 80 55.69 -3.20 4.49
N ALA A 81 55.28 -3.22 5.75
CA ALA A 81 53.97 -2.82 6.20
C ALA A 81 53.54 -1.40 5.81
N PRO A 82 54.43 -0.38 5.72
CA PRO A 82 54.05 0.96 5.26
C PRO A 82 53.66 1.07 3.79
N LYS A 83 53.92 0.03 3.01
CA LYS A 83 53.71 0.01 1.55
C LYS A 83 52.59 -0.90 1.10
N THR A 84 51.90 -1.57 2.01
CA THR A 84 50.81 -2.51 1.67
C THR A 84 49.56 -1.72 1.27
N LEU A 85 49.50 -1.33 0.01
CA LEU A 85 48.27 -0.81 -0.63
C LEU A 85 47.34 -1.95 -1.05
N GLU A 86 47.83 -3.19 -1.03
CA GLU A 86 47.09 -4.38 -1.45
C GLU A 86 47.06 -5.42 -0.33
N GLU A 87 46.02 -6.25 -0.32
CA GLU A 87 45.84 -7.35 0.60
C GLU A 87 47.00 -8.37 0.46
N THR A 88 47.63 -8.69 1.57
CA THR A 88 48.71 -9.70 1.54
C THR A 88 48.25 -10.97 2.28
N PRO A 89 48.13 -12.11 1.60
CA PRO A 89 47.72 -13.38 2.20
C PRO A 89 48.88 -14.14 2.82
N TYR A 90 48.64 -14.69 4.02
CA TYR A 90 49.61 -15.53 4.76
C TYR A 90 48.97 -16.87 5.15
N PRO A 91 49.48 -18.02 4.64
CA PRO A 91 48.97 -19.33 5.02
C PRO A 91 49.24 -19.62 6.51
N TRP A 92 48.20 -20.04 7.26
CA TRP A 92 48.31 -20.40 8.66
C TRP A 92 47.35 -21.54 9.02
N ASN A 93 47.81 -22.68 9.46
CA ASN A 93 47.02 -23.83 9.92
C ASN A 93 45.82 -24.20 9.02
N GLY A 94 45.98 -24.15 7.71
CA GLY A 94 44.94 -24.50 6.74
C GLY A 94 43.96 -23.39 6.42
N VAL A 95 44.15 -22.19 6.98
CA VAL A 95 43.43 -20.96 6.66
C VAL A 95 44.40 -19.89 6.13
N THR A 96 43.88 -18.79 5.62
CA THR A 96 44.68 -17.66 5.14
C THR A 96 44.43 -16.45 6.06
N LEU A 97 45.51 -15.95 6.68
CA LEU A 97 45.48 -14.63 7.33
C LEU A 97 45.68 -13.57 6.27
N VAL A 98 44.88 -12.48 6.32
CA VAL A 98 44.95 -11.41 5.33
C VAL A 98 45.23 -10.10 6.07
N ASP A 99 46.39 -9.49 5.78
CA ASP A 99 46.71 -8.17 6.32
C ASP A 99 46.02 -7.10 5.50
N LEU A 100 45.07 -6.40 6.12
CA LEU A 100 44.36 -5.30 5.47
C LEU A 100 45.11 -3.97 5.68
N PRO A 101 45.09 -3.05 4.70
CA PRO A 101 45.58 -1.68 4.90
C PRO A 101 45.00 -1.08 6.18
N GLY A 102 45.80 -0.36 6.95
CA GLY A 102 45.35 0.27 8.18
C GLY A 102 44.20 1.23 7.91
N THR A 103 43.07 0.99 8.55
CA THR A 103 41.77 1.67 8.28
C THR A 103 41.73 3.16 8.63
N LEU A 104 42.80 3.73 9.18
CA LEU A 104 42.78 5.06 9.82
C LEU A 104 43.92 5.98 9.40
N SER A 105 44.37 5.89 8.16
CA SER A 105 45.38 6.80 7.60
C SER A 105 44.80 8.13 7.10
N GLY A 106 43.48 8.35 7.22
CA GLY A 106 42.80 9.59 6.75
C GLY A 106 42.64 9.70 5.23
N ASP A 107 42.92 8.61 4.50
CA ASP A 107 42.80 8.53 3.05
C ASP A 107 41.62 7.64 2.66
N ASP A 108 40.63 8.19 1.96
CA ASP A 108 39.40 7.50 1.55
C ASP A 108 39.68 6.24 0.70
N SER A 109 40.80 6.19 -0.01
CA SER A 109 41.20 5.04 -0.81
C SER A 109 41.57 3.82 0.06
N HIS A 110 42.15 4.03 1.23
CA HIS A 110 42.50 2.98 2.20
C HIS A 110 41.26 2.43 2.88
N LEU A 111 40.27 3.30 3.17
CA LEU A 111 38.99 2.91 3.76
C LEU A 111 38.23 1.95 2.82
N ALA A 112 38.10 2.32 1.54
CA ALA A 112 37.42 1.50 0.53
C ALA A 112 38.14 0.14 0.29
N SER A 113 39.47 0.11 0.41
CA SER A 113 40.23 -1.14 0.29
C SER A 113 40.08 -2.04 1.51
N ALA A 114 40.10 -1.48 2.72
CA ALA A 114 39.84 -2.20 3.95
C ALA A 114 38.42 -2.76 4.00
N GLU A 115 37.40 -1.98 3.61
CA GLU A 115 36.02 -2.46 3.50
C GLU A 115 35.87 -3.63 2.54
N ARG A 116 36.52 -3.58 1.38
CA ARG A 116 36.51 -4.72 0.43
C ARG A 116 37.16 -5.97 1.03
N GLY A 117 38.30 -5.81 1.72
CA GLY A 117 38.97 -6.92 2.38
C GLY A 117 38.17 -7.54 3.52
N VAL A 118 37.47 -6.71 4.29
CA VAL A 118 36.51 -7.18 5.31
C VAL A 118 35.38 -7.99 4.66
N ARG A 119 34.81 -7.49 3.55
CA ARG A 119 33.74 -8.18 2.82
C ARG A 119 34.13 -9.57 2.31
N GLY A 120 35.36 -9.73 1.86
CA GLY A 120 35.86 -11.02 1.40
C GLY A 120 36.35 -11.99 2.48
N ALA A 121 36.17 -11.65 3.77
CA ALA A 121 36.65 -12.46 4.87
C ALA A 121 35.56 -13.39 5.41
N ASP A 122 35.96 -14.62 5.77
CA ASP A 122 35.10 -15.57 6.48
C ASP A 122 35.05 -15.25 7.98
N ALA A 123 36.13 -14.69 8.54
CA ALA A 123 36.21 -14.26 9.93
C ALA A 123 37.10 -13.01 10.08
N LEU A 124 36.97 -12.30 11.21
CA LEU A 124 37.80 -11.12 11.52
C LEU A 124 38.67 -11.36 12.76
N MET A 125 39.90 -10.85 12.69
CA MET A 125 40.75 -10.57 13.84
C MET A 125 40.84 -9.05 13.97
N ILE A 126 40.11 -8.50 14.95
CA ILE A 126 40.08 -7.07 15.22
C ILE A 126 41.22 -6.74 16.16
N VAL A 127 42.21 -6.00 15.69
CA VAL A 127 43.44 -5.70 16.42
C VAL A 127 43.39 -4.27 16.93
N THR A 128 43.46 -4.11 18.23
CA THR A 128 43.64 -2.83 18.92
C THR A 128 44.83 -2.87 19.85
N THR A 129 45.10 -1.79 20.56
CA THR A 129 46.24 -1.70 21.51
C THR A 129 45.78 -1.30 22.91
N SER A 130 46.71 -1.32 23.87
CA SER A 130 46.47 -0.78 25.21
C SER A 130 46.13 0.73 25.26
N GLU A 131 46.42 1.46 24.16
CA GLU A 131 46.07 2.89 24.06
C GLU A 131 44.58 3.13 23.77
N LEU A 132 43.77 2.11 23.68
CA LEU A 132 42.33 2.15 23.41
C LEU A 132 41.97 2.77 22.04
N PRO A 133 41.03 2.19 21.31
CA PRO A 133 40.61 2.75 20.02
C PRO A 133 39.93 4.10 20.19
N GLY A 134 40.17 5.02 19.26
CA GLY A 134 39.44 6.27 19.15
C GLY A 134 37.95 6.06 18.85
N GLU A 135 37.18 7.15 18.82
CA GLU A 135 35.72 7.09 18.56
C GLU A 135 35.44 6.52 17.16
N ALA A 136 36.09 7.04 16.13
CA ALA A 136 35.93 6.57 14.75
C ALA A 136 36.36 5.10 14.57
N GLU A 137 37.40 4.66 15.27
CA GLU A 137 37.82 3.25 15.26
C GLU A 137 36.78 2.36 15.96
N THR A 138 36.25 2.82 17.09
CA THR A 138 35.19 2.12 17.82
C THR A 138 33.94 1.96 16.94
N GLU A 139 33.53 3.02 16.25
CA GLU A 139 32.40 2.98 15.32
C GLU A 139 32.65 1.98 14.17
N ALA A 140 33.85 1.96 13.59
CA ALA A 140 34.20 1.01 12.53
C ALA A 140 34.17 -0.44 13.03
N ILE A 141 34.67 -0.69 14.26
CA ILE A 141 34.62 -2.01 14.89
C ILE A 141 33.17 -2.43 15.11
N VAL A 142 32.36 -1.56 15.73
CA VAL A 142 30.95 -1.86 16.02
C VAL A 142 30.17 -2.10 14.73
N ARG A 143 30.43 -1.32 13.69
CA ARG A 143 29.80 -1.51 12.36
C ARG A 143 30.12 -2.88 11.77
N ALA A 144 31.39 -3.30 11.81
CA ALA A 144 31.79 -4.62 11.34
C ALA A 144 31.11 -5.75 12.13
N LEU A 145 30.98 -5.60 13.45
CA LEU A 145 30.34 -6.60 14.29
C LEU A 145 28.83 -6.69 14.06
N ASP A 146 28.16 -5.58 13.85
CA ASP A 146 26.72 -5.46 13.70
C ASP A 146 26.29 -5.62 12.24
N ALA A 147 26.51 -4.60 11.43
CA ALA A 147 25.99 -4.52 10.06
C ALA A 147 26.59 -5.58 9.13
N ASP A 148 27.89 -5.89 9.29
CA ASP A 148 28.58 -6.90 8.50
C ASP A 148 28.50 -8.32 9.12
N GLY A 149 27.85 -8.45 10.29
CA GLY A 149 27.54 -9.73 10.92
C GLY A 149 28.74 -10.49 11.44
N PHE A 150 29.84 -9.79 11.85
CA PHE A 150 31.03 -10.44 12.34
C PHE A 150 31.02 -10.78 13.84
N ALA A 151 29.96 -10.44 14.60
CA ALA A 151 29.94 -10.67 16.04
C ALA A 151 30.22 -12.12 16.46
N ASP A 152 29.74 -13.11 15.71
CA ASP A 152 29.93 -14.53 16.03
C ASP A 152 31.10 -15.20 15.28
N ARG A 153 31.82 -14.43 14.48
CA ARG A 153 32.94 -14.93 13.65
C ARG A 153 34.14 -13.99 13.71
N SER A 154 34.35 -13.37 14.87
CA SER A 154 35.49 -12.50 15.14
C SER A 154 36.15 -12.79 16.47
N VAL A 155 37.36 -12.28 16.63
CA VAL A 155 38.10 -12.18 17.87
C VAL A 155 38.70 -10.78 17.97
N VAL A 156 38.58 -10.14 19.14
CA VAL A 156 39.26 -8.88 19.43
C VAL A 156 40.59 -9.19 20.09
N VAL A 157 41.67 -8.69 19.50
CA VAL A 157 43.04 -8.84 20.00
C VAL A 157 43.49 -7.48 20.53
N VAL A 158 43.77 -7.41 21.82
CA VAL A 158 44.38 -6.24 22.44
C VAL A 158 45.90 -6.46 22.51
N ASN A 159 46.60 -5.94 21.51
CA ASN A 159 48.05 -6.12 21.37
C ASN A 159 48.84 -5.08 22.17
N LYS A 160 50.15 -5.29 22.38
CA LYS A 160 51.05 -4.43 23.16
C LYS A 160 50.62 -4.29 24.63
N MET A 161 50.05 -5.33 25.21
CA MET A 161 49.48 -5.33 26.56
C MET A 161 50.52 -5.31 27.68
N ASN A 162 51.77 -5.62 27.36
CA ASN A 162 52.85 -5.63 28.36
C ASN A 162 53.72 -4.37 28.30
N ALA A 163 53.29 -3.32 27.58
CA ALA A 163 53.92 -2.01 27.66
C ALA A 163 53.86 -1.45 29.08
N GLU A 164 54.90 -0.71 29.49
CA GLU A 164 55.08 -0.23 30.85
C GLU A 164 53.83 0.55 31.35
N ASN A 165 53.40 0.21 32.58
CA ASN A 165 52.28 0.85 33.33
C ASN A 165 50.86 0.61 32.85
N SER A 166 50.58 -0.43 32.12
CA SER A 166 49.20 -0.74 31.71
C SER A 166 48.49 -1.64 32.72
N ASP A 167 47.42 -1.14 33.35
CA ASP A 167 46.51 -2.00 34.13
C ASP A 167 45.66 -2.82 33.15
N ARG A 168 45.99 -4.11 33.04
CA ARG A 168 45.36 -5.03 32.10
C ARG A 168 43.87 -5.15 32.30
N GLU A 169 43.38 -5.17 33.56
CA GLU A 169 41.95 -5.33 33.84
C GLU A 169 41.18 -4.09 33.47
N VAL A 170 41.74 -2.92 33.72
CA VAL A 170 41.13 -1.62 33.35
C VAL A 170 41.01 -1.51 31.86
N ILE A 171 42.08 -1.83 31.10
CA ILE A 171 42.07 -1.77 29.64
C ILE A 171 41.01 -2.72 29.05
N LEU A 172 40.97 -3.96 29.52
CA LEU A 172 39.98 -4.94 29.04
C LEU A 172 38.55 -4.53 29.44
N GLY A 173 38.36 -3.90 30.58
CA GLY A 173 37.08 -3.34 31.00
C GLY A 173 36.59 -2.22 30.07
N GLU A 174 37.48 -1.29 29.69
CA GLU A 174 37.16 -0.22 28.76
C GLU A 174 36.89 -0.73 27.34
N ILE A 175 37.63 -1.74 26.86
CA ILE A 175 37.35 -2.39 25.58
C ILE A 175 35.96 -3.04 25.58
N ARG A 176 35.60 -3.79 26.64
CA ARG A 176 34.25 -4.36 26.76
C ARG A 176 33.16 -3.30 26.73
N LYS A 177 33.37 -2.20 27.45
CA LYS A 177 32.41 -1.09 27.45
C LYS A 177 32.21 -0.49 26.04
N ARG A 178 33.29 -0.34 25.26
CA ARG A 178 33.23 0.17 23.90
C ARG A 178 32.57 -0.80 22.90
N LEU A 179 32.74 -2.10 23.10
CA LEU A 179 32.06 -3.13 22.33
C LEU A 179 30.55 -3.20 22.62
N GLY A 180 30.11 -2.66 23.77
CA GLY A 180 28.70 -2.61 24.14
C GLY A 180 28.02 -3.98 24.13
N PRO A 181 26.94 -4.18 23.37
CA PRO A 181 26.17 -5.44 23.35
C PRO A 181 26.97 -6.64 22.77
N PHE A 182 28.13 -6.39 22.13
CA PHE A 182 28.96 -7.45 21.55
C PHE A 182 30.02 -7.98 22.52
N ALA A 183 30.22 -7.34 23.67
CA ALA A 183 31.27 -7.66 24.63
C ALA A 183 31.24 -9.11 25.13
N ASP A 184 30.04 -9.70 25.27
CA ASP A 184 29.86 -11.07 25.72
C ASP A 184 29.85 -12.11 24.59
N ARG A 185 29.78 -11.64 23.35
CA ARG A 185 29.72 -12.50 22.15
C ARG A 185 31.07 -12.66 21.47
N VAL A 186 31.92 -11.64 21.57
CA VAL A 186 33.22 -11.61 20.89
C VAL A 186 34.34 -11.88 21.91
N PRO A 187 35.13 -12.94 21.73
CA PRO A 187 36.30 -13.19 22.58
C PRO A 187 37.29 -12.02 22.52
N ILE A 188 37.78 -11.59 23.69
CA ILE A 188 38.79 -10.55 23.81
C ILE A 188 40.08 -11.18 24.34
N VAL A 189 41.12 -11.16 23.53
CA VAL A 189 42.40 -11.81 23.85
C VAL A 189 43.50 -10.75 23.99
N PRO A 190 44.01 -10.54 25.16
CA PRO A 190 45.18 -9.67 25.38
C PRO A 190 46.46 -10.37 24.92
N THR A 191 47.27 -9.65 24.14
CA THR A 191 48.53 -10.18 23.59
C THR A 191 49.67 -9.17 23.66
N ASP A 192 50.87 -9.66 23.55
CA ASP A 192 52.06 -8.91 23.18
C ASP A 192 52.86 -9.70 22.18
N ALA A 193 52.67 -9.38 20.89
CA ALA A 193 53.32 -10.09 19.81
C ALA A 193 54.83 -9.88 19.80
N ARG A 194 55.32 -8.75 20.33
CA ARG A 194 56.76 -8.46 20.44
C ARG A 194 57.42 -9.37 21.44
N ASP A 195 56.87 -9.49 22.67
CA ASP A 195 57.38 -10.40 23.68
C ASP A 195 57.55 -11.85 23.17
N PHE A 196 56.54 -12.31 22.39
CA PHE A 196 56.60 -13.65 21.79
C PHE A 196 57.73 -13.80 20.79
N LEU A 197 57.92 -12.81 19.91
CA LEU A 197 58.98 -12.83 18.91
C LEU A 197 60.37 -12.67 19.53
N ASP A 198 60.49 -11.85 20.57
CA ASP A 198 61.75 -11.70 21.31
C ASP A 198 62.08 -13.01 22.05
N ALA A 199 61.13 -13.67 22.70
CA ALA A 199 61.32 -15.00 23.29
C ALA A 199 61.76 -16.05 22.27
N ALA A 200 61.29 -15.96 21.03
CA ALA A 200 61.62 -16.94 19.97
C ALA A 200 62.96 -16.65 19.29
N ASN A 201 63.37 -15.39 19.18
CA ASN A 201 64.43 -14.96 18.28
C ASN A 201 65.64 -14.34 18.98
N ASP A 202 65.51 -13.87 20.25
CA ASP A 202 66.63 -13.28 20.99
C ASP A 202 67.48 -14.36 21.58
N LEU A 203 68.71 -14.43 21.09
CA LEU A 203 69.71 -15.43 21.49
C LEU A 203 70.41 -15.12 22.82
N GLU A 204 70.24 -13.87 23.33
CA GLU A 204 70.86 -13.44 24.60
C GLU A 204 69.97 -13.79 25.83
N LEU A 205 68.71 -14.14 25.62
CA LEU A 205 67.78 -14.52 26.70
C LEU A 205 68.13 -15.90 27.28
N THR A 206 68.05 -16.00 28.60
CA THR A 206 68.06 -17.27 29.30
C THR A 206 66.78 -18.07 29.04
N ASP A 207 66.84 -19.39 29.27
CA ASP A 207 65.63 -20.24 29.06
C ASP A 207 64.46 -19.79 29.96
N THR A 208 64.72 -19.34 31.19
CA THR A 208 63.70 -18.82 32.12
C THR A 208 63.07 -17.50 31.62
N GLU A 209 63.89 -16.60 31.08
CA GLU A 209 63.40 -15.34 30.51
C GLU A 209 62.55 -15.59 29.24
N ARG A 210 63.04 -16.50 28.46
CA ARG A 210 62.36 -16.94 27.24
C ARG A 210 60.98 -17.54 27.54
N GLU A 211 60.94 -18.46 28.51
CA GLU A 211 59.69 -19.06 28.96
C GLU A 211 58.73 -18.02 29.59
N PHE A 212 59.26 -17.09 30.36
CA PHE A 212 58.47 -15.99 30.93
C PHE A 212 57.87 -15.08 29.87
N LEU A 213 58.65 -14.62 28.88
CA LEU A 213 58.15 -13.77 27.78
C LEU A 213 57.13 -14.52 26.94
N ALA A 214 57.38 -15.75 26.57
CA ALA A 214 56.45 -16.56 25.80
C ALA A 214 55.10 -16.74 26.52
N SER A 215 55.17 -17.09 27.82
CA SER A 215 53.95 -17.33 28.63
C SER A 215 53.07 -16.10 28.77
N ARG A 216 53.66 -14.92 28.99
CA ARG A 216 52.92 -13.66 29.19
C ARG A 216 52.45 -13.02 27.88
N SER A 217 52.99 -13.46 26.73
CA SER A 217 52.70 -12.89 25.42
C SER A 217 51.25 -13.08 24.97
N GLY A 218 50.50 -14.04 25.51
CA GLY A 218 49.13 -14.35 25.16
C GLY A 218 48.93 -14.96 23.75
N ILE A 219 50.00 -15.21 22.97
CA ILE A 219 49.92 -15.74 21.59
C ILE A 219 49.36 -17.17 21.56
N ASP A 220 49.66 -18.01 22.56
CA ASP A 220 49.08 -19.35 22.62
C ASP A 220 47.58 -19.33 22.92
N ALA A 221 47.13 -18.37 23.77
CA ALA A 221 45.70 -18.14 24.00
C ALA A 221 44.98 -17.65 22.70
N LEU A 222 45.61 -16.72 21.98
CA LEU A 222 45.11 -16.24 20.68
C LEU A 222 45.04 -17.40 19.66
N THR A 223 46.09 -18.20 19.58
CA THR A 223 46.14 -19.38 18.70
C THR A 223 44.98 -20.34 19.02
N THR A 224 44.69 -20.54 20.29
CA THR A 224 43.59 -21.40 20.75
C THR A 224 42.24 -20.83 20.35
N GLU A 225 42.00 -19.53 20.54
CA GLU A 225 40.75 -18.88 20.12
C GLU A 225 40.59 -18.86 18.60
N LEU A 226 41.66 -18.60 17.85
CA LEU A 226 41.60 -18.67 16.38
C LEU A 226 41.27 -20.08 15.89
N ARG A 227 41.86 -21.13 16.50
CA ARG A 227 41.49 -22.51 16.18
C ARG A 227 40.04 -22.82 16.50
N ARG A 228 39.54 -22.32 17.62
CA ARG A 228 38.13 -22.45 18.00
C ARG A 228 37.23 -21.73 16.99
N LEU A 229 37.60 -20.52 16.59
CA LEU A 229 36.86 -19.71 15.60
C LEU A 229 36.75 -20.45 14.25
N VAL A 230 37.80 -21.08 13.78
CA VAL A 230 37.83 -21.80 12.49
C VAL A 230 37.39 -23.27 12.59
N ALA A 231 37.11 -23.79 13.78
CA ALA A 231 36.71 -25.18 14.00
C ALA A 231 35.48 -25.63 13.18
N PRO A 232 34.45 -24.76 12.92
CA PRO A 232 33.36 -25.11 12.06
C PRO A 232 33.77 -25.38 10.59
N GLY A 233 34.97 -24.92 10.20
CA GLY A 233 35.52 -25.14 8.87
C GLY A 233 34.80 -24.40 7.76
N VAL A 234 35.17 -24.76 6.51
CA VAL A 234 34.59 -24.12 5.30
C VAL A 234 33.09 -24.31 5.23
N ASN A 235 32.56 -25.43 5.70
CA ASN A 235 31.13 -25.73 5.61
C ASN A 235 30.26 -25.01 6.67
N GLY A 236 30.86 -24.49 7.74
CA GLY A 236 30.18 -23.78 8.81
C GLY A 236 30.33 -22.26 8.69
N LEU A 237 31.57 -21.76 8.63
CA LEU A 237 31.87 -20.33 8.60
C LEU A 237 31.52 -19.67 7.28
N ARG A 238 31.90 -20.27 6.16
CA ARG A 238 31.70 -19.66 4.84
C ARG A 238 30.24 -19.46 4.46
N PRO A 239 29.32 -20.43 4.63
CA PRO A 239 27.89 -20.20 4.35
C PRO A 239 27.32 -19.07 5.17
N ARG A 240 27.77 -18.91 6.41
CA ARG A 240 27.36 -17.82 7.28
C ARG A 240 27.84 -16.46 6.77
N ALA A 241 29.11 -16.36 6.38
CA ALA A 241 29.66 -15.17 5.77
C ALA A 241 28.92 -14.81 4.48
N GLN A 242 28.67 -15.79 3.63
CA GLN A 242 27.90 -15.61 2.38
C GLN A 242 26.44 -15.19 2.62
N ALA A 243 25.78 -15.70 3.65
CA ALA A 243 24.42 -15.28 3.98
C ALA A 243 24.35 -13.80 4.42
N TYR A 244 25.32 -13.32 5.19
CA TYR A 244 25.45 -11.91 5.53
C TYR A 244 25.77 -11.03 4.31
N GLU A 245 26.59 -11.53 3.39
CA GLU A 245 26.87 -10.84 2.13
C GLU A 245 25.60 -10.68 1.27
N ILE A 246 24.77 -11.74 1.17
CA ILE A 246 23.47 -11.66 0.51
C ILE A 246 22.58 -10.61 1.19
N LEU A 247 22.50 -10.60 2.53
CA LEU A 247 21.71 -9.60 3.27
C LEU A 247 22.16 -8.18 2.94
N ARG A 248 23.45 -7.94 2.87
CA ARG A 248 24.00 -6.62 2.54
C ARG A 248 23.64 -6.21 1.11
N VAL A 249 23.85 -7.10 0.14
CA VAL A 249 23.49 -6.84 -1.27
C VAL A 249 22.00 -6.54 -1.41
N LEU A 250 21.14 -7.27 -0.69
CA LEU A 250 19.70 -7.02 -0.69
C LEU A 250 19.32 -5.70 0.02
N ALA A 251 20.08 -5.28 1.04
CA ALA A 251 19.89 -3.96 1.66
C ALA A 251 20.27 -2.83 0.70
N ASP A 252 21.41 -2.96 0.00
CA ASP A 252 21.83 -2.02 -1.04
C ASP A 252 20.79 -1.97 -2.18
N ALA A 253 20.21 -3.11 -2.55
CA ALA A 253 19.16 -3.18 -3.54
C ALA A 253 17.87 -2.46 -3.07
N GLU A 254 17.47 -2.61 -1.81
CA GLU A 254 16.33 -1.90 -1.24
C GLU A 254 16.54 -0.37 -1.27
N GLU A 255 17.77 0.10 -0.96
CA GLU A 255 18.13 1.51 -1.03
C GLU A 255 18.00 2.08 -2.45
N MET A 256 18.34 1.29 -3.49
CA MET A 256 18.19 1.71 -4.89
C MET A 256 16.74 1.92 -5.32
N TRP A 257 15.78 1.38 -4.56
CA TRP A 257 14.35 1.58 -4.78
C TRP A 257 13.78 2.81 -4.04
N HIS A 258 14.61 3.59 -3.35
CA HIS A 258 14.17 4.91 -2.87
C HIS A 258 13.93 5.83 -4.06
N LEU A 259 12.66 6.26 -4.19
CA LEU A 259 12.24 7.15 -5.27
C LEU A 259 12.87 8.53 -5.10
N ARG A 260 13.43 9.08 -6.18
CA ARG A 260 14.05 10.42 -6.21
C ARG A 260 13.73 11.09 -7.53
N GLY A 261 13.74 12.44 -7.53
CA GLY A 261 13.54 13.24 -8.75
C GLY A 261 12.21 12.93 -9.45
N GLU A 262 12.23 12.82 -10.76
CA GLU A 262 11.05 12.66 -11.62
C GLU A 262 10.20 11.41 -11.27
N ASP A 263 10.83 10.31 -10.87
CA ASP A 263 10.12 9.09 -10.46
C ASP A 263 9.26 9.31 -9.21
N LEU A 264 9.81 10.05 -8.23
CA LEU A 264 9.09 10.40 -7.00
C LEU A 264 7.92 11.34 -7.31
N ASP A 265 8.13 12.31 -8.20
CA ASP A 265 7.11 13.27 -8.60
C ASP A 265 5.99 12.57 -9.39
N ALA A 266 6.32 11.61 -10.26
CA ALA A 266 5.35 10.82 -10.99
C ALA A 266 4.47 9.96 -10.06
N VAL A 267 5.08 9.28 -9.06
CA VAL A 267 4.33 8.49 -8.08
C VAL A 267 3.43 9.39 -7.22
N ARG A 268 3.95 10.51 -6.73
CA ARG A 268 3.15 11.48 -5.95
C ARG A 268 1.99 12.05 -6.75
N THR A 269 2.19 12.29 -8.04
CA THR A 269 1.12 12.77 -8.93
C THR A 269 0.02 11.72 -9.07
N ALA A 270 0.39 10.45 -9.28
CA ALA A 270 -0.57 9.36 -9.37
C ALA A 270 -1.36 9.20 -8.05
N GLU A 271 -0.67 9.17 -6.90
CA GLU A 271 -1.31 9.10 -5.58
C GLU A 271 -2.26 10.28 -5.31
N LYS A 272 -1.87 11.48 -5.74
CA LYS A 272 -2.68 12.69 -5.60
C LYS A 272 -3.96 12.60 -6.43
N VAL A 273 -3.86 12.14 -7.68
CA VAL A 273 -5.02 11.94 -8.57
C VAL A 273 -5.96 10.90 -7.96
N GLU A 274 -5.44 9.76 -7.52
CA GLU A 274 -6.23 8.69 -6.90
C GLU A 274 -6.97 9.18 -5.64
N ALA A 275 -6.28 9.92 -4.78
CA ALA A 275 -6.87 10.51 -3.58
C ALA A 275 -7.97 11.54 -3.91
N SER A 276 -7.81 12.31 -4.99
CA SER A 276 -8.81 13.29 -5.42
C SER A 276 -10.03 12.61 -6.04
N LEU A 277 -9.83 11.56 -6.84
CA LEU A 277 -10.91 10.74 -7.38
C LEU A 277 -11.68 10.01 -6.28
N SER A 278 -10.98 9.42 -5.31
CA SER A 278 -11.60 8.76 -4.16
C SER A 278 -12.50 9.71 -3.37
N ARG A 279 -12.02 10.93 -3.10
CA ARG A 279 -12.82 11.97 -2.41
C ARG A 279 -14.03 12.37 -3.21
N ALA A 280 -13.86 12.67 -4.50
CA ALA A 280 -14.95 13.03 -5.39
C ALA A 280 -16.05 11.95 -5.42
N ARG A 281 -15.63 10.67 -5.55
CA ARG A 281 -16.53 9.53 -5.50
C ARG A 281 -17.27 9.41 -4.16
N GLU A 282 -16.56 9.53 -3.05
CA GLU A 282 -17.14 9.41 -1.70
C GLU A 282 -18.16 10.52 -1.41
N ASP A 283 -17.85 11.76 -1.81
CA ASP A 283 -18.74 12.89 -1.60
C ASP A 283 -20.04 12.76 -2.40
N VAL A 284 -19.96 12.30 -3.65
CA VAL A 284 -21.15 12.05 -4.47
C VAL A 284 -21.98 10.88 -3.93
N LEU A 285 -21.34 9.76 -3.52
CA LEU A 285 -22.03 8.62 -2.92
C LEU A 285 -22.75 9.00 -1.62
N LYS A 286 -22.10 9.77 -0.74
CA LYS A 286 -22.75 10.27 0.48
C LYS A 286 -23.98 11.14 0.18
N ALA A 287 -23.90 11.97 -0.85
CA ALA A 287 -25.05 12.77 -1.28
C ALA A 287 -26.16 11.85 -1.83
N LEU A 288 -25.83 10.87 -2.64
CA LEU A 288 -26.74 9.89 -3.21
C LEU A 288 -27.49 9.12 -2.12
N GLU A 289 -26.77 8.54 -1.15
CA GLU A 289 -27.38 7.82 -0.02
C GLU A 289 -28.31 8.70 0.82
N ARG A 290 -27.84 9.91 1.14
CA ARG A 290 -28.64 10.85 1.94
C ARG A 290 -29.92 11.26 1.25
N GLU A 291 -29.83 11.67 -0.01
CA GLU A 291 -30.98 12.18 -0.75
C GLU A 291 -31.97 11.06 -1.11
N SER A 292 -31.51 9.85 -1.40
CA SER A 292 -32.36 8.69 -1.62
C SER A 292 -33.15 8.31 -0.36
N GLU A 293 -32.54 8.41 0.82
CA GLU A 293 -33.25 8.18 2.08
C GLU A 293 -34.28 9.30 2.38
N VAL A 294 -34.00 10.53 1.99
CA VAL A 294 -34.98 11.63 2.08
C VAL A 294 -36.24 11.32 1.25
N VAL A 295 -36.05 10.82 0.02
CA VAL A 295 -37.16 10.37 -0.84
C VAL A 295 -37.96 9.25 -0.15
N ALA A 296 -37.25 8.21 0.33
CA ALA A 296 -37.86 7.08 1.02
C ALA A 296 -38.66 7.53 2.29
N ALA A 297 -38.08 8.41 3.07
CA ALA A 297 -38.76 8.98 4.26
C ALA A 297 -40.01 9.77 3.88
N ARG A 298 -39.97 10.53 2.77
CA ARG A 298 -41.12 11.25 2.26
C ARG A 298 -42.23 10.29 1.83
N ILE A 299 -41.87 9.22 1.08
CA ILE A 299 -42.84 8.20 0.65
C ILE A 299 -43.51 7.56 1.87
N ARG A 300 -42.77 7.17 2.90
CA ARG A 300 -43.30 6.59 4.15
C ARG A 300 -44.25 7.59 4.87
N THR A 301 -43.85 8.84 4.96
CA THR A 301 -44.64 9.89 5.64
C THR A 301 -45.97 10.16 4.92
N GLU A 302 -45.93 10.32 3.60
CA GLU A 302 -47.12 10.57 2.81
C GLU A 302 -48.02 9.34 2.75
N GLY A 303 -47.48 8.12 2.77
CA GLY A 303 -48.24 6.88 2.95
C GLY A 303 -48.96 6.82 4.29
N GLY A 304 -48.31 7.27 5.37
CA GLY A 304 -48.96 7.45 6.68
C GLY A 304 -50.15 8.40 6.63
N ARG A 305 -49.99 9.55 5.95
CA ARG A 305 -51.09 10.52 5.77
C ARG A 305 -52.27 9.95 5.01
N ILE A 306 -52.03 9.17 3.96
CA ILE A 306 -53.11 8.47 3.23
C ILE A 306 -53.81 7.49 4.14
N ALA A 307 -53.07 6.66 4.86
CA ALA A 307 -53.62 5.67 5.80
C ALA A 307 -54.51 6.35 6.88
N ASP A 308 -54.05 7.46 7.46
CA ASP A 308 -54.76 8.19 8.49
C ASP A 308 -56.01 8.90 7.95
N SER A 309 -56.03 9.25 6.66
CA SER A 309 -57.18 9.89 6.01
C SER A 309 -58.32 8.93 5.67
N VAL A 310 -58.13 7.62 5.80
CA VAL A 310 -59.19 6.64 5.54
C VAL A 310 -60.34 6.81 6.52
N SER A 311 -61.49 7.20 6.01
CA SER A 311 -62.67 7.48 6.81
C SER A 311 -63.31 6.20 7.39
N GLU A 312 -63.58 6.17 8.68
CA GLU A 312 -64.27 5.07 9.36
C GLU A 312 -65.69 4.80 8.82
N LYS A 313 -66.32 5.83 8.24
CA LYS A 313 -67.72 5.74 7.74
C LYS A 313 -67.81 5.38 6.26
N LYS A 314 -66.80 5.70 5.46
CA LYS A 314 -66.84 5.54 4.00
C LYS A 314 -65.71 4.69 3.43
N GLY A 315 -64.70 4.38 4.23
CA GLY A 315 -63.52 3.59 3.77
C GLY A 315 -62.75 4.22 2.60
N THR A 316 -62.95 5.50 2.32
CA THR A 316 -62.39 6.16 1.15
C THR A 316 -61.37 7.21 1.56
N VAL A 317 -60.30 7.32 0.74
CA VAL A 317 -59.34 8.42 0.82
C VAL A 317 -59.93 9.65 0.15
N PRO A 318 -59.93 10.85 0.78
CA PRO A 318 -60.38 12.09 0.12
C PRO A 318 -59.48 12.39 -1.10
N THR A 319 -60.12 12.67 -2.24
CA THR A 319 -59.43 12.92 -3.52
C THR A 319 -58.36 14.03 -3.42
N GLY A 320 -58.60 15.06 -2.62
CA GLY A 320 -57.65 16.15 -2.39
C GLY A 320 -56.36 15.72 -1.71
N ILE A 321 -56.43 14.74 -0.79
CA ILE A 321 -55.24 14.20 -0.10
C ILE A 321 -54.39 13.38 -1.08
N ALA A 322 -55.02 12.58 -1.90
CA ALA A 322 -54.34 11.77 -2.90
C ALA A 322 -53.53 12.61 -3.91
N THR A 323 -54.14 13.71 -4.39
CA THR A 323 -53.48 14.63 -5.32
C THR A 323 -52.33 15.40 -4.65
N ASP A 324 -52.50 15.84 -3.41
CA ASP A 324 -51.46 16.53 -2.64
C ASP A 324 -50.25 15.60 -2.37
N VAL A 325 -50.49 14.35 -1.99
CA VAL A 325 -49.45 13.35 -1.78
C VAL A 325 -48.67 13.07 -3.07
N ALA A 326 -49.35 12.85 -4.19
CA ALA A 326 -48.71 12.66 -5.48
C ALA A 326 -47.80 13.84 -5.87
N GLY A 327 -48.29 15.09 -5.66
CA GLY A 327 -47.50 16.29 -5.86
C GLY A 327 -46.20 16.30 -5.03
N LYS A 328 -46.29 16.00 -3.74
CA LYS A 328 -45.15 16.00 -2.82
C LYS A 328 -44.13 14.92 -3.13
N LEU A 329 -44.57 13.76 -3.63
CA LEU A 329 -43.65 12.71 -4.06
C LEU A 329 -42.89 13.12 -5.33
N VAL A 330 -43.59 13.78 -6.28
CA VAL A 330 -42.92 14.36 -7.47
C VAL A 330 -41.89 15.42 -7.07
N ASP A 331 -42.26 16.33 -6.15
CA ASP A 331 -41.34 17.36 -5.67
C ASP A 331 -40.11 16.73 -5.01
N SER A 332 -40.30 15.69 -4.19
CA SER A 332 -39.19 14.99 -3.53
C SER A 332 -38.20 14.32 -4.51
N HIS A 333 -38.70 13.75 -5.60
CA HIS A 333 -37.79 13.20 -6.65
C HIS A 333 -37.10 14.32 -7.42
N THR A 334 -37.79 15.45 -7.64
CA THR A 334 -37.16 16.61 -8.28
C THR A 334 -36.07 17.23 -7.40
N ASP A 335 -36.30 17.31 -6.08
CA ASP A 335 -35.31 17.76 -5.12
C ASP A 335 -34.09 16.80 -5.10
N PHE A 336 -34.33 15.48 -5.17
CA PHE A 336 -33.27 14.48 -5.33
C PHE A 336 -32.42 14.71 -6.59
N ASP A 337 -33.08 14.86 -7.76
CA ASP A 337 -32.36 15.06 -9.03
C ASP A 337 -31.49 16.32 -8.99
N ILE A 338 -32.02 17.41 -8.41
CA ILE A 338 -31.28 18.67 -8.26
C ILE A 338 -30.09 18.48 -7.31
N SER A 339 -30.29 17.83 -6.17
CA SER A 339 -29.27 17.65 -5.14
C SER A 339 -28.16 16.71 -5.64
N PHE A 340 -28.51 15.59 -6.28
CA PHE A 340 -27.56 14.64 -6.82
C PHE A 340 -26.74 15.25 -7.97
N SER A 341 -27.41 15.94 -8.93
CA SER A 341 -26.71 16.66 -10.00
C SER A 341 -25.79 17.75 -9.45
N SER A 342 -26.20 18.46 -8.40
CA SER A 342 -25.36 19.48 -7.75
C SER A 342 -24.12 18.87 -7.11
N ALA A 343 -24.25 17.71 -6.44
CA ALA A 343 -23.13 17.01 -5.82
C ALA A 343 -22.12 16.51 -6.88
N THR A 344 -22.61 15.91 -7.97
CA THR A 344 -21.77 15.46 -9.09
C THR A 344 -21.05 16.65 -9.73
N ARG A 345 -21.74 17.78 -9.89
CA ARG A 345 -21.12 19.00 -10.43
C ARG A 345 -20.06 19.57 -9.50
N ALA A 346 -20.30 19.61 -8.20
CA ALA A 346 -19.31 20.08 -7.24
C ALA A 346 -18.03 19.21 -7.28
N ALA A 347 -18.18 17.91 -7.43
CA ALA A 347 -17.07 16.99 -7.61
C ALA A 347 -16.31 17.26 -8.92
N TYR A 348 -17.01 17.48 -10.03
CA TYR A 348 -16.42 17.88 -11.31
C TYR A 348 -15.67 19.21 -11.20
N ASP A 349 -16.28 20.24 -10.61
CA ASP A 349 -15.66 21.56 -10.47
C ASP A 349 -14.39 21.48 -9.62
N ALA A 350 -14.38 20.65 -8.56
CA ALA A 350 -13.20 20.41 -7.73
C ALA A 350 -12.06 19.72 -8.52
N LEU A 351 -12.37 18.68 -9.30
CA LEU A 351 -11.40 17.99 -10.13
C LEU A 351 -10.89 18.89 -11.26
N THR A 352 -11.76 19.66 -11.90
CA THR A 352 -11.37 20.60 -12.97
C THR A 352 -10.50 21.73 -12.45
N ALA A 353 -10.76 22.23 -11.24
CA ALA A 353 -9.92 23.24 -10.60
C ALA A 353 -8.49 22.72 -10.34
N GLU A 354 -8.34 21.41 -10.10
CA GLU A 354 -7.05 20.77 -9.79
C GLU A 354 -6.31 20.29 -11.04
N TYR A 355 -7.03 19.71 -12.02
CA TYR A 355 -6.45 19.06 -13.21
C TYR A 355 -6.77 19.73 -14.54
N GLY A 356 -7.57 20.80 -14.53
CA GLY A 356 -7.90 21.58 -15.73
C GLY A 356 -8.99 20.97 -16.61
N GLU A 357 -9.07 21.46 -17.84
CA GLU A 357 -10.12 21.09 -18.83
C GLU A 357 -10.02 19.64 -19.36
N VAL A 358 -8.99 18.90 -18.94
CA VAL A 358 -8.82 17.48 -19.28
C VAL A 358 -9.90 16.62 -18.62
N VAL A 359 -10.46 17.07 -17.47
CA VAL A 359 -11.52 16.35 -16.76
C VAL A 359 -12.81 16.39 -17.57
N PRO A 360 -13.36 15.23 -18.00
CA PRO A 360 -14.61 15.21 -18.74
C PRO A 360 -15.80 15.67 -17.88
N GLU A 361 -16.67 16.44 -18.49
CA GLU A 361 -17.93 16.86 -17.84
C GLU A 361 -18.82 15.62 -17.64
N PRO A 362 -19.45 15.46 -16.44
CA PRO A 362 -20.36 14.35 -16.22
C PRO A 362 -21.56 14.46 -17.17
N GLU A 363 -22.03 13.32 -17.67
CA GLU A 363 -23.26 13.28 -18.42
C GLU A 363 -24.43 13.85 -17.61
N GLU A 364 -25.42 14.40 -18.27
CA GLU A 364 -26.60 14.92 -17.59
C GLU A 364 -27.35 13.76 -16.90
N TRP A 365 -27.58 13.89 -15.59
CA TRP A 365 -28.33 12.90 -14.82
C TRP A 365 -29.77 12.81 -15.32
N VAL A 366 -30.18 11.63 -15.80
CA VAL A 366 -31.56 11.30 -16.16
C VAL A 366 -32.05 10.20 -15.23
N ASN A 367 -33.07 10.51 -14.43
CA ASN A 367 -33.67 9.54 -13.53
C ASN A 367 -34.63 8.62 -14.30
N ASP A 368 -34.10 7.48 -14.76
CA ASP A 368 -34.87 6.43 -15.46
C ASP A 368 -35.42 5.35 -14.50
N VAL A 369 -35.40 5.60 -13.19
CA VAL A 369 -35.94 4.65 -12.23
C VAL A 369 -37.43 4.45 -12.46
N ASN A 370 -37.77 3.32 -13.04
CA ASN A 370 -39.14 2.95 -13.30
C ASN A 370 -39.91 2.71 -11.99
N PRO A 371 -41.18 3.15 -11.91
CA PRO A 371 -42.02 2.78 -10.78
C PRO A 371 -42.16 1.24 -10.73
N PRO A 372 -42.32 0.63 -9.54
CA PRO A 372 -42.57 -0.79 -9.41
C PRO A 372 -43.75 -1.21 -10.25
N GLU A 373 -43.64 -2.36 -10.94
CA GLU A 373 -44.70 -2.87 -11.82
C GLU A 373 -46.05 -2.94 -11.13
N ALA A 374 -47.02 -2.25 -11.70
CA ALA A 374 -48.39 -2.37 -11.25
C ALA A 374 -48.93 -3.78 -11.55
N ASN A 375 -49.54 -4.42 -10.56
CA ASN A 375 -50.10 -5.75 -10.68
C ASN A 375 -51.00 -5.86 -11.92
N PRO A 376 -50.79 -6.83 -12.86
CA PRO A 376 -51.38 -6.84 -14.19
C PRO A 376 -52.86 -7.29 -14.26
N ALA A 377 -53.65 -7.07 -13.24
CA ALA A 377 -55.05 -7.51 -13.21
C ALA A 377 -56.04 -6.38 -13.45
N THR A 378 -56.05 -5.79 -14.66
CA THR A 378 -57.27 -5.12 -15.18
C THR A 378 -57.22 -5.02 -16.71
N PRO A 379 -58.17 -5.56 -17.45
CA PRO A 379 -58.24 -5.42 -18.90
C PRO A 379 -58.78 -4.07 -19.30
N ALA A 380 -57.98 -3.27 -19.97
CA ALA A 380 -58.36 -1.96 -20.47
C ALA A 380 -58.82 -2.04 -21.94
N LYS A 381 -60.09 -1.88 -22.15
CA LYS A 381 -60.62 -1.23 -23.37
C LYS A 381 -61.90 -0.54 -22.95
N SER A 382 -61.87 0.78 -22.77
CA SER A 382 -63.04 1.56 -22.44
C SER A 382 -63.14 2.80 -23.36
N PRO A 383 -64.33 3.38 -23.50
CA PRO A 383 -64.60 4.61 -24.25
C PRO A 383 -63.73 5.82 -23.82
N LEU A 384 -63.02 5.67 -22.74
CA LEU A 384 -62.10 6.64 -22.14
C LEU A 384 -60.92 6.97 -23.03
N GLU A 385 -60.36 5.96 -23.78
CA GLU A 385 -59.19 6.15 -24.66
C GLU A 385 -59.51 7.17 -25.79
N GLU A 386 -60.73 7.18 -26.27
CA GLU A 386 -61.14 8.10 -27.32
C GLU A 386 -61.39 9.52 -26.79
N ALA A 387 -61.91 9.62 -25.55
CA ALA A 387 -62.09 10.88 -24.84
C ALA A 387 -60.75 11.54 -24.47
N VAL A 388 -59.78 10.72 -24.03
CA VAL A 388 -58.40 11.14 -23.73
C VAL A 388 -57.69 11.63 -24.97
N LYS A 389 -57.80 10.90 -26.09
CA LYS A 389 -57.22 11.31 -27.38
C LYS A 389 -57.79 12.66 -27.86
N LYS A 390 -59.11 12.86 -27.80
CA LYS A 390 -59.75 14.11 -28.18
C LYS A 390 -59.33 15.28 -27.30
N ALA A 391 -59.23 15.06 -26.00
CA ALA A 391 -58.84 16.08 -25.04
C ALA A 391 -57.36 16.46 -25.16
N ALA A 392 -56.47 15.46 -25.42
CA ALA A 392 -55.04 15.70 -25.66
C ALA A 392 -54.80 16.47 -26.98
N GLU A 393 -55.52 16.12 -28.04
CA GLU A 393 -55.46 16.84 -29.30
C GLU A 393 -55.98 18.29 -29.19
N GLN A 394 -56.97 18.52 -28.37
CA GLN A 394 -57.53 19.83 -28.11
C GLN A 394 -56.61 20.71 -27.27
N ALA A 395 -55.94 20.10 -26.25
CA ALA A 395 -54.95 20.76 -25.43
C ALA A 395 -53.67 21.10 -26.24
N ALA A 396 -53.27 20.25 -27.14
CA ALA A 396 -52.14 20.49 -28.06
C ALA A 396 -52.38 21.70 -28.97
N LYS A 397 -53.63 21.95 -29.37
CA LYS A 397 -54.00 23.11 -30.20
C LYS A 397 -54.08 24.42 -29.40
N GLN A 398 -54.22 24.35 -28.10
CA GLN A 398 -54.46 25.53 -27.23
C GLN A 398 -53.23 25.99 -26.44
N GLY A 399 -52.07 25.31 -26.56
CA GLY A 399 -50.79 25.66 -25.95
C GLY A 399 -50.51 24.99 -24.60
N ALA A 400 -49.23 24.92 -24.22
CA ALA A 400 -48.70 24.11 -23.10
C ALA A 400 -49.21 24.50 -21.71
N GLY A 401 -49.66 25.74 -21.50
CA GLY A 401 -50.23 26.17 -20.23
C GLY A 401 -51.57 25.50 -19.91
N LYS A 402 -52.39 25.25 -20.95
CA LYS A 402 -53.67 24.54 -20.80
C LYS A 402 -53.49 23.02 -20.74
N LEU A 403 -52.42 22.51 -21.31
CA LEU A 403 -52.06 21.09 -21.19
C LEU A 403 -51.74 20.72 -19.74
N SER A 404 -50.98 21.54 -19.04
CA SER A 404 -50.68 21.34 -17.62
C SER A 404 -51.89 21.42 -16.70
N GLU A 405 -52.80 22.30 -17.00
CA GLU A 405 -54.08 22.45 -16.28
C GLU A 405 -55.03 21.27 -16.57
N TRP A 406 -55.07 20.79 -17.82
CA TRP A 406 -55.84 19.62 -18.23
C TRP A 406 -55.26 18.33 -17.63
N LEU A 407 -53.93 18.13 -17.64
CA LEU A 407 -53.26 17.01 -17.00
C LEU A 407 -53.48 17.00 -15.48
N ARG A 408 -53.49 18.18 -14.84
CA ARG A 408 -53.78 18.31 -13.41
C ARG A 408 -55.24 17.93 -13.09
N LYS A 409 -56.17 18.21 -14.01
CA LYS A 409 -57.57 17.85 -13.89
C LYS A 409 -57.81 16.35 -14.11
N ILE A 410 -57.06 15.70 -14.99
CA ILE A 410 -57.14 14.28 -15.26
C ILE A 410 -56.40 13.45 -14.17
N ALA A 411 -55.32 13.97 -13.60
CA ALA A 411 -54.65 13.34 -12.47
C ALA A 411 -55.54 13.19 -11.23
N SER A 412 -56.66 13.89 -11.22
CA SER A 412 -57.69 13.72 -10.18
C SER A 412 -58.66 12.55 -10.43
N ASP A 413 -58.58 11.90 -11.61
CA ASP A 413 -59.43 10.78 -11.99
C ASP A 413 -58.53 9.58 -12.41
N LYS A 414 -58.59 8.47 -11.66
CA LYS A 414 -57.71 7.29 -11.76
C LYS A 414 -57.70 6.65 -13.12
N GLU A 415 -58.87 6.41 -13.68
CA GLU A 415 -59.02 5.71 -14.94
C GLU A 415 -58.48 6.55 -16.11
N GLN A 416 -58.69 7.87 -16.02
CA GLN A 416 -58.23 8.79 -17.04
C GLN A 416 -56.72 9.03 -16.98
N ALA A 417 -56.13 9.08 -15.80
CA ALA A 417 -54.68 9.29 -15.63
C ALA A 417 -53.85 8.14 -16.25
N ALA A 418 -54.22 6.90 -15.96
CA ALA A 418 -53.51 5.74 -16.52
C ALA A 418 -53.63 5.63 -18.07
N ALA A 419 -54.84 5.93 -18.59
CA ALA A 419 -55.07 5.92 -20.05
C ALA A 419 -54.32 7.05 -20.77
N VAL A 420 -54.15 8.22 -20.14
CA VAL A 420 -53.39 9.35 -20.70
C VAL A 420 -51.91 9.04 -20.76
N VAL A 421 -51.33 8.44 -19.72
CA VAL A 421 -49.93 8.06 -19.67
C VAL A 421 -49.62 6.99 -20.72
N ASP A 422 -50.46 5.97 -20.82
CA ASP A 422 -50.29 4.90 -21.84
C ASP A 422 -50.42 5.46 -23.25
N TRP A 423 -51.33 6.39 -23.50
CA TRP A 423 -51.49 7.04 -24.80
C TRP A 423 -50.32 7.98 -25.12
N LEU A 424 -49.83 8.77 -24.19
CA LEU A 424 -48.64 9.64 -24.38
C LEU A 424 -47.41 8.85 -24.73
N ASN A 425 -47.16 7.72 -24.10
CA ASN A 425 -46.02 6.87 -24.36
C ASN A 425 -46.14 6.07 -25.68
N LYS A 426 -47.34 5.68 -26.07
CA LYS A 426 -47.54 4.83 -27.28
C LYS A 426 -47.74 5.62 -28.59
N ASN A 427 -47.98 6.92 -28.53
CA ASN A 427 -48.35 7.72 -29.73
C ASN A 427 -47.29 8.77 -30.08
N LYS A 428 -46.91 8.80 -31.38
CA LYS A 428 -45.99 9.81 -31.94
C LYS A 428 -46.47 11.26 -31.75
N VAL A 429 -47.77 11.50 -31.51
CA VAL A 429 -48.36 12.81 -31.23
C VAL A 429 -48.12 13.16 -29.75
N GLY A 430 -48.21 12.20 -28.85
CA GLY A 430 -47.86 12.35 -27.43
C GLY A 430 -46.38 12.69 -27.24
N GLN A 431 -45.50 11.95 -27.90
CA GLN A 431 -44.06 12.24 -27.92
C GLN A 431 -43.75 13.63 -28.49
N LYS A 432 -44.41 14.05 -29.58
CA LYS A 432 -44.26 15.42 -30.11
C LYS A 432 -44.77 16.48 -29.17
N LEU A 433 -45.79 16.21 -28.35
CA LEU A 433 -46.30 17.11 -27.32
C LEU A 433 -45.33 17.23 -26.17
N LEU A 434 -44.68 16.14 -25.77
CA LEU A 434 -43.58 16.11 -24.81
C LEU A 434 -42.40 16.94 -25.33
N ASP A 435 -42.03 16.77 -26.59
CA ASP A 435 -40.95 17.53 -27.25
C ASP A 435 -41.28 19.01 -27.47
N SER A 436 -42.54 19.38 -27.68
CA SER A 436 -42.95 20.77 -27.89
C SER A 436 -43.09 21.59 -26.59
N GLY A 437 -43.29 20.93 -25.46
CA GLY A 437 -43.31 21.58 -24.13
C GLY A 437 -41.98 22.30 -23.81
N GLY A 438 -40.89 21.88 -24.44
CA GLY A 438 -39.57 22.52 -24.31
C GLY A 438 -39.42 23.88 -24.99
N LYS A 439 -40.33 24.27 -25.89
CA LYS A 439 -40.20 25.51 -26.68
C LYS A 439 -40.93 26.73 -26.09
N VAL A 440 -41.72 26.57 -25.02
CA VAL A 440 -42.62 27.62 -24.53
C VAL A 440 -42.06 28.47 -23.39
N THR A 441 -40.85 28.19 -22.90
CA THR A 441 -40.26 28.97 -21.78
C THR A 441 -39.20 29.99 -22.23
N ASN A 442 -39.51 30.81 -23.22
CA ASN A 442 -38.64 31.94 -23.61
C ASN A 442 -38.70 33.14 -22.64
N GLY A 443 -39.30 33.00 -21.47
CA GLY A 443 -39.46 34.10 -20.48
C GLY A 443 -38.45 34.13 -19.33
N ALA A 444 -37.61 33.12 -19.16
CA ALA A 444 -36.61 33.07 -18.09
C ALA A 444 -35.18 33.28 -18.63
N LYS A 445 -34.95 34.45 -19.24
CA LYS A 445 -33.60 34.95 -19.52
C LYS A 445 -33.04 35.57 -18.23
N LYS A 446 -32.50 34.77 -17.31
CA LYS A 446 -31.49 35.19 -16.34
C LYS A 446 -31.15 34.07 -15.35
N PHE A 447 -30.68 32.93 -15.82
CA PHE A 447 -29.85 32.04 -15.04
C PHE A 447 -28.95 31.28 -15.97
N LYS A 448 -27.73 31.76 -16.17
CA LYS A 448 -26.61 30.97 -16.66
C LYS A 448 -25.65 30.82 -15.48
N PRO A 449 -25.23 29.59 -15.17
CA PRO A 449 -24.15 29.00 -15.95
C PRO A 449 -24.38 27.61 -16.55
N TRP A 450 -25.55 27.01 -16.42
CA TRP A 450 -25.84 25.72 -17.05
C TRP A 450 -26.50 25.95 -18.40
N GLY A 451 -25.72 25.78 -19.46
CA GLY A 451 -26.27 25.86 -20.79
C GLY A 451 -27.24 24.71 -21.01
N LYS A 452 -28.51 25.04 -21.15
CA LYS A 452 -29.57 24.13 -21.58
C LYS A 452 -29.92 22.98 -20.64
N VAL A 453 -30.35 23.24 -19.41
CA VAL A 453 -31.32 22.35 -18.79
C VAL A 453 -32.59 22.50 -19.64
N ASN A 454 -32.78 21.62 -20.57
CA ASN A 454 -33.89 21.68 -21.50
C ASN A 454 -35.18 21.51 -20.76
N ALA A 455 -36.15 22.35 -21.08
CA ALA A 455 -37.56 22.21 -20.67
C ALA A 455 -38.15 20.84 -21.09
N THR A 456 -37.52 20.14 -22.04
CA THR A 456 -37.78 18.74 -22.41
C THR A 456 -37.57 17.77 -21.24
N ASN A 457 -36.53 17.92 -20.43
CA ASN A 457 -36.30 17.05 -19.27
C ASN A 457 -37.31 17.31 -18.15
N LYS A 458 -37.81 18.53 -17.99
CA LYS A 458 -38.92 18.79 -17.06
C LYS A 458 -40.23 18.12 -17.47
N VAL A 459 -40.49 17.93 -18.76
CA VAL A 459 -41.71 17.29 -19.27
C VAL A 459 -41.55 15.77 -19.33
N SER A 460 -40.39 15.23 -19.69
CA SER A 460 -40.09 13.79 -19.63
C SER A 460 -40.04 13.29 -18.19
N ASN A 461 -39.40 14.02 -17.28
CA ASN A 461 -39.44 13.76 -15.85
C ASN A 461 -40.86 13.85 -15.28
N TRP A 462 -41.72 14.71 -15.82
CA TRP A 462 -43.11 14.81 -15.40
C TRP A 462 -43.94 13.63 -15.92
N ALA A 463 -43.69 13.12 -17.12
CA ALA A 463 -44.38 11.95 -17.66
C ALA A 463 -43.96 10.66 -16.93
N GLY A 464 -42.66 10.48 -16.59
CA GLY A 464 -42.19 9.43 -15.71
C GLY A 464 -42.81 9.52 -14.32
N LYS A 465 -42.89 10.72 -13.77
CA LYS A 465 -43.49 10.98 -12.46
C LYS A 465 -45.04 10.82 -12.43
N ALA A 466 -45.73 11.01 -13.54
CA ALA A 466 -47.16 10.71 -13.66
C ALA A 466 -47.45 9.18 -13.61
N GLN A 467 -46.50 8.34 -13.95
CA GLN A 467 -46.58 6.88 -13.80
C GLN A 467 -46.63 6.44 -12.33
N TRP A 468 -46.14 7.28 -11.42
CA TRP A 468 -46.19 7.03 -9.98
C TRP A 468 -47.55 7.12 -9.36
N ALA A 469 -48.40 7.99 -9.88
CA ALA A 469 -49.74 8.21 -9.32
C ALA A 469 -50.58 6.91 -9.26
N PRO A 470 -50.62 6.04 -10.27
CA PRO A 470 -51.34 4.77 -10.20
C PRO A 470 -50.70 3.76 -9.23
N VAL A 471 -49.39 3.70 -9.16
CA VAL A 471 -48.63 2.73 -8.33
C VAL A 471 -48.78 3.07 -6.84
N VAL A 472 -48.60 4.35 -6.51
CA VAL A 472 -48.74 4.84 -5.13
C VAL A 472 -50.20 4.85 -4.71
N MET A 473 -51.11 5.16 -5.63
CA MET A 473 -52.56 5.29 -5.34
C MET A 473 -53.32 3.99 -5.51
N GLY A 474 -52.78 2.97 -6.23
CA GLY A 474 -53.43 1.69 -6.49
C GLY A 474 -54.02 1.06 -5.23
N PRO A 475 -53.19 0.76 -4.22
CA PRO A 475 -53.67 0.16 -2.97
C PRO A 475 -54.59 1.03 -2.16
N ALA A 476 -54.42 2.36 -2.20
CA ALA A 476 -55.34 3.29 -1.52
C ALA A 476 -56.71 3.34 -2.18
N LEU A 477 -56.78 3.02 -3.47
CA LEU A 477 -58.03 3.02 -4.27
C LEU A 477 -58.68 1.64 -4.32
N ASP A 478 -57.91 0.53 -4.23
CA ASP A 478 -58.44 -0.82 -4.07
C ASP A 478 -59.16 -0.99 -2.72
N ALA A 479 -58.77 -0.20 -1.73
CA ALA A 479 -59.44 -0.05 -0.47
C ALA A 479 -60.93 0.34 -0.59
N VAL A 480 -61.26 1.13 -1.58
CA VAL A 480 -62.63 1.60 -1.82
C VAL A 480 -63.57 0.45 -2.20
N SER A 481 -63.07 -0.60 -2.84
CA SER A 481 -63.86 -1.75 -3.29
C SER A 481 -64.17 -2.76 -2.17
N ILE A 482 -63.30 -2.87 -1.17
CA ILE A 482 -63.37 -3.90 -0.13
C ILE A 482 -64.31 -3.49 1.03
N ILE A 483 -64.50 -2.20 1.29
CA ILE A 483 -65.27 -1.70 2.46
C ILE A 483 -66.78 -1.59 2.20
N LYS A 484 -67.25 -1.93 1.00
CA LYS A 484 -68.67 -1.85 0.68
C LYS A 484 -69.55 -2.77 1.54
N ASP A 485 -68.99 -3.71 2.28
CA ASP A 485 -69.75 -4.79 2.91
C ASP A 485 -69.65 -4.96 4.43
N GLN A 486 -68.82 -4.21 5.18
CA GLN A 486 -68.80 -4.39 6.65
C GLN A 486 -68.37 -3.13 7.44
N SER A 487 -69.24 -2.67 8.31
CA SER A 487 -69.05 -1.67 9.37
C SER A 487 -68.21 -2.24 10.54
N ASN A 488 -66.94 -2.59 10.33
CA ASN A 488 -66.12 -3.15 11.40
C ASN A 488 -64.83 -2.33 11.56
N ARG A 489 -64.61 -1.68 12.72
CA ARG A 489 -63.40 -0.92 13.06
C ARG A 489 -62.15 -1.71 12.84
N MET A 490 -62.14 -3.01 13.11
CA MET A 490 -60.98 -3.88 12.87
C MET A 490 -60.57 -3.98 11.38
N ALA A 491 -61.52 -3.91 10.45
CA ALA A 491 -61.27 -3.90 9.02
C ALA A 491 -60.60 -2.61 8.54
N VAL A 492 -61.01 -1.45 9.12
CA VAL A 492 -60.40 -0.17 8.81
C VAL A 492 -58.98 -0.06 9.33
N ASP A 493 -58.72 -0.54 10.54
CA ASP A 493 -57.35 -0.53 11.12
C ASP A 493 -56.38 -1.47 10.38
N LYS A 494 -56.86 -2.66 10.00
CA LYS A 494 -56.11 -3.57 9.16
C LYS A 494 -55.74 -2.88 7.84
N HIS A 495 -56.70 -2.24 7.23
CA HIS A 495 -56.52 -1.58 5.95
C HIS A 495 -55.56 -0.36 6.03
N ARG A 496 -55.63 0.43 7.10
CA ARG A 496 -54.66 1.49 7.37
C ARG A 496 -53.24 0.92 7.51
N LYS A 497 -53.13 -0.23 8.14
CA LYS A 497 -51.84 -0.94 8.26
C LYS A 497 -51.34 -1.40 6.89
N ASP A 498 -52.18 -2.05 6.08
CA ASP A 498 -51.84 -2.54 4.75
C ASP A 498 -51.33 -1.40 3.84
N ILE A 499 -51.94 -0.19 3.93
CA ILE A 499 -51.48 1.00 3.21
C ILE A 499 -50.07 1.42 3.68
N ARG A 500 -49.82 1.49 5.00
CA ARG A 500 -48.52 1.87 5.53
C ARG A 500 -47.43 0.87 5.11
N ASP A 501 -47.72 -0.44 5.20
CA ASP A 501 -46.80 -1.48 4.82
C ASP A 501 -46.48 -1.41 3.31
N HIS A 502 -47.48 -1.15 2.48
CA HIS A 502 -47.27 -0.93 1.04
C HIS A 502 -46.34 0.26 0.77
N PHE A 503 -46.60 1.41 1.37
CA PHE A 503 -45.73 2.59 1.17
C PHE A 503 -44.35 2.41 1.75
N ALA A 504 -44.18 1.64 2.81
CA ALA A 504 -42.87 1.27 3.34
C ALA A 504 -42.07 0.43 2.34
N ASN A 505 -42.72 -0.55 1.68
CA ASN A 505 -42.09 -1.36 0.64
C ASN A 505 -41.72 -0.53 -0.60
N VAL A 506 -42.63 0.33 -1.06
CA VAL A 506 -42.34 1.24 -2.18
C VAL A 506 -41.19 2.17 -1.86
N ALA A 507 -41.12 2.69 -0.62
CA ALA A 507 -40.02 3.54 -0.19
C ALA A 507 -38.65 2.84 -0.27
N LEU A 508 -38.57 1.58 0.15
CA LEU A 508 -37.34 0.78 0.06
C LEU A 508 -36.95 0.54 -1.40
N GLN A 509 -37.88 0.08 -2.23
CA GLN A 509 -37.63 -0.17 -3.65
C GLN A 509 -37.15 1.08 -4.37
N GLN A 510 -37.72 2.24 -4.04
CA GLN A 510 -37.33 3.50 -4.66
C GLN A 510 -35.96 3.98 -4.20
N ARG A 511 -35.68 3.88 -2.91
CA ARG A 511 -34.35 4.19 -2.39
C ARG A 511 -33.29 3.33 -3.11
N ASP A 512 -33.51 2.03 -3.14
CA ASP A 512 -32.55 1.09 -3.74
C ASP A 512 -32.38 1.35 -5.24
N GLY A 513 -33.48 1.58 -5.97
CA GLY A 513 -33.44 1.94 -7.39
C GLY A 513 -32.70 3.26 -7.68
N LEU A 514 -32.87 4.28 -6.83
CA LEU A 514 -32.15 5.55 -6.96
C LEU A 514 -30.66 5.39 -6.66
N VAL A 515 -30.32 4.58 -5.66
CA VAL A 515 -28.93 4.28 -5.31
C VAL A 515 -28.25 3.51 -6.45
N ASP A 516 -28.88 2.44 -6.94
CA ASP A 516 -28.31 1.62 -8.03
C ASP A 516 -28.07 2.47 -9.29
N ALA A 517 -29.06 3.26 -9.71
CA ALA A 517 -28.94 4.11 -10.89
C ALA A 517 -27.89 5.23 -10.72
N GLY A 518 -27.84 5.85 -9.52
CA GLY A 518 -26.84 6.87 -9.21
C GLY A 518 -25.42 6.33 -9.14
N GLU A 519 -25.23 5.13 -8.59
CA GLU A 519 -23.95 4.46 -8.58
C GLU A 519 -23.46 4.09 -9.99
N GLU A 520 -24.36 3.62 -10.85
CA GLU A 520 -24.02 3.30 -12.24
C GLU A 520 -23.58 4.54 -13.00
N HIS A 521 -24.34 5.64 -12.87
CA HIS A 521 -24.01 6.93 -13.47
C HIS A 521 -22.64 7.45 -13.00
N LEU A 522 -22.40 7.44 -11.68
CA LEU A 522 -21.13 7.86 -11.08
C LEU A 522 -19.96 6.99 -11.56
N ARG A 523 -20.17 5.68 -11.64
CA ARG A 523 -19.15 4.73 -12.11
C ARG A 523 -18.74 5.03 -13.54
N GLY A 524 -19.69 5.30 -14.43
CA GLY A 524 -19.41 5.71 -15.81
C GLY A 524 -18.56 6.97 -15.87
N TRP A 525 -18.97 8.03 -15.19
CA TRP A 525 -18.24 9.28 -15.18
C TRP A 525 -16.82 9.15 -14.56
N ILE A 526 -16.69 8.46 -13.43
CA ILE A 526 -15.37 8.24 -12.79
C ILE A 526 -14.44 7.46 -13.74
N ALA A 527 -14.92 6.46 -14.46
CA ALA A 527 -14.13 5.73 -15.45
C ALA A 527 -13.65 6.65 -16.59
N ASP A 528 -14.47 7.57 -17.04
CA ASP A 528 -14.09 8.55 -18.07
C ASP A 528 -13.01 9.52 -17.54
N VAL A 529 -13.11 9.95 -16.28
CA VAL A 529 -12.10 10.79 -15.62
C VAL A 529 -10.79 10.03 -15.44
N GLU A 530 -10.84 8.77 -14.98
CA GLU A 530 -9.67 7.90 -14.85
C GLU A 530 -8.96 7.72 -16.19
N HIS A 531 -9.74 7.52 -17.27
CA HIS A 531 -9.18 7.43 -18.61
C HIS A 531 -8.51 8.73 -19.06
N ALA A 532 -9.16 9.86 -18.84
CA ALA A 532 -8.66 11.18 -19.22
C ALA A 532 -7.39 11.58 -18.44
N LEU A 533 -7.29 11.22 -17.17
CA LEU A 533 -6.12 11.44 -16.33
C LEU A 533 -5.07 10.32 -16.43
N GLY A 534 -5.32 9.31 -17.28
CA GLY A 534 -4.46 8.13 -17.43
C GLY A 534 -3.02 8.47 -17.81
N ASP A 535 -2.80 9.50 -18.63
CA ASP A 535 -1.45 9.93 -19.00
C ASP A 535 -0.66 10.54 -17.84
N LEU A 536 -1.34 11.12 -16.84
CA LEU A 536 -0.74 11.64 -15.62
C LEU A 536 -0.44 10.53 -14.60
N THR A 537 -1.28 9.51 -14.54
CA THR A 537 -1.21 8.45 -13.52
C THR A 537 -0.40 7.23 -13.96
N ARG A 538 -0.42 6.92 -15.26
CA ARG A 538 0.22 5.70 -15.81
C ARG A 538 1.71 5.58 -15.48
N PRO A 539 2.55 6.62 -15.67
CA PRO A 539 3.97 6.52 -15.33
C PRO A 539 4.18 6.23 -13.84
N GLY A 540 3.52 6.99 -12.97
CA GLY A 540 3.63 6.82 -11.51
C GLY A 540 3.09 5.48 -11.03
N GLY A 541 1.95 5.02 -11.57
CA GLY A 541 1.36 3.73 -11.25
C GLY A 541 2.25 2.55 -11.67
N GLN A 542 2.87 2.61 -12.85
CA GLN A 542 3.82 1.58 -13.31
C GLN A 542 5.08 1.54 -12.46
N ILE A 543 5.65 2.71 -12.13
CA ILE A 543 6.82 2.83 -11.27
C ILE A 543 6.49 2.29 -9.87
N GLY A 544 5.35 2.70 -9.29
CA GLY A 544 4.88 2.25 -7.99
C GLY A 544 4.68 0.74 -7.92
N ALA A 545 3.98 0.16 -8.87
CA ALA A 545 3.73 -1.28 -8.93
C ALA A 545 5.02 -2.09 -9.12
N THR A 546 5.92 -1.64 -10.02
CA THR A 546 7.22 -2.30 -10.24
C THR A 546 8.08 -2.24 -8.98
N ARG A 547 8.11 -1.08 -8.31
CA ARG A 547 8.81 -0.89 -7.04
C ARG A 547 8.26 -1.81 -5.95
N GLU A 548 6.97 -1.87 -5.77
CA GLU A 548 6.33 -2.68 -4.74
C GLU A 548 6.61 -4.17 -4.96
N ALA A 549 6.49 -4.64 -6.19
CA ALA A 549 6.81 -6.03 -6.55
C ALA A 549 8.28 -6.35 -6.24
N ALA A 550 9.23 -5.50 -6.66
CA ALA A 550 10.65 -5.68 -6.42
C ALA A 550 10.98 -5.67 -4.91
N LEU A 551 10.43 -4.73 -4.15
CA LEU A 551 10.63 -4.65 -2.71
C LEU A 551 10.07 -5.86 -1.96
N ASN A 552 8.93 -6.41 -2.37
CA ASN A 552 8.36 -7.61 -1.77
C ASN A 552 9.24 -8.83 -2.02
N GLU A 553 9.79 -8.98 -3.23
CA GLU A 553 10.75 -10.05 -3.52
C GLU A 553 12.04 -9.90 -2.72
N ILE A 554 12.62 -8.70 -2.66
CA ILE A 554 13.82 -8.39 -1.88
C ILE A 554 13.60 -8.73 -0.40
N ARG A 555 12.49 -8.30 0.19
CA ARG A 555 12.14 -8.60 1.59
C ARG A 555 11.99 -10.08 1.85
N SER A 556 11.34 -10.81 0.95
CA SER A 556 11.21 -12.27 1.05
C SER A 556 12.57 -12.98 1.06
N LEU A 557 13.52 -12.50 0.24
CA LEU A 557 14.88 -13.02 0.19
C LEU A 557 15.68 -12.68 1.47
N ARG A 558 15.51 -11.46 2.00
CA ARG A 558 16.13 -11.05 3.28
C ARG A 558 15.64 -11.93 4.44
N ASP A 559 14.36 -12.21 4.50
CA ASP A 559 13.79 -13.12 5.51
C ASP A 559 14.36 -14.54 5.38
N ALA A 560 14.56 -15.01 4.14
CA ALA A 560 15.18 -16.30 3.90
C ALA A 560 16.66 -16.33 4.34
N ALA A 561 17.42 -15.26 4.08
CA ALA A 561 18.80 -15.13 4.53
C ALA A 561 18.92 -15.10 6.06
N ASN A 562 18.06 -14.34 6.74
CA ASN A 562 18.03 -14.29 8.20
C ASN A 562 17.76 -15.67 8.82
N ARG A 563 16.78 -16.41 8.29
CA ARG A 563 16.52 -17.79 8.73
C ARG A 563 17.71 -18.72 8.54
N LEU A 564 18.49 -18.55 7.47
CA LEU A 564 19.71 -19.34 7.25
C LEU A 564 20.81 -19.01 8.27
N ILE A 565 20.96 -17.72 8.62
CA ILE A 565 21.91 -17.28 9.65
C ILE A 565 21.54 -17.85 11.01
N GLU A 566 20.26 -17.76 11.41
CA GLU A 566 19.77 -18.33 12.67
C GLU A 566 20.00 -19.84 12.76
N GLN A 567 19.74 -20.57 11.67
CA GLN A 567 19.98 -22.01 11.61
C GLN A 567 21.47 -22.38 11.65
N ALA A 568 22.34 -21.49 11.16
CA ALA A 568 23.78 -21.67 11.22
C ALA A 568 24.37 -21.33 12.61
N ALA A 569 23.61 -20.61 13.44
CA ALA A 569 24.02 -20.22 14.79
C ALA A 569 23.72 -21.29 15.86
N GLY A 570 22.72 -22.14 15.64
CA GLY A 570 22.31 -23.23 16.54
C GLY A 570 22.97 -24.56 16.17
#